data_2cc5bd31e04449e98d5b18a4afd47b98
#
_entry.id   2cc5bd31e04449e98d5b18a4afd47b98
#
_cell.length_a   1.000
_cell.length_b   1.000
_cell.length_c   1.000
_cell.angle_alpha   90.00
_cell.angle_beta   90.00
_cell.angle_gamma   90.00
#
_symmetry.space_group_name_H-M   'P 1'
#
loop_
_entity.id
_entity.type
_entity.pdbx_description
1 polymer ?
#
loop_
_entity_poly.entity_id
_entity_poly.type
_entity_poly.pdbx_seq_one_letter_code
_entity_poly.pdbx_strand_id
1 'polypeptide(L)'
;MCKYSNELDSTGAVMAKVASTPGAIGYVSLDVLDDTVKAVKLEGAEPTEENIKAGSYFLSRPFVMATKGDISEQNDLVKALFDYIYSDEGAEIVKSVGLIAVDK
;
A
#
# COMPACT_ATOMS: atom_id res chain seq x y z
N MET A 1 4.99 -21.61 -0.71
CA MET A 1 3.62 -21.45 -0.17
C MET A 1 3.02 -22.78 0.26
N CYS A 2 1.97 -22.76 1.10
CA CYS A 2 1.38 -24.01 1.56
C CYS A 2 0.53 -24.68 0.46
N LYS A 3 0.23 -25.97 0.66
CA LYS A 3 -0.53 -26.80 -0.31
C LYS A 3 -1.89 -26.25 -0.75
N TYR A 4 -2.48 -25.38 0.09
CA TYR A 4 -3.84 -24.85 -0.13
C TYR A 4 -3.85 -23.38 -0.58
N SER A 5 -2.68 -22.77 -0.81
CA SER A 5 -2.61 -21.42 -1.32
C SER A 5 -2.72 -21.38 -2.83
N ASN A 6 -3.37 -20.33 -3.32
CA ASN A 6 -3.42 -20.01 -4.75
C ASN A 6 -2.54 -18.77 -4.99
N GLU A 7 -1.74 -18.83 -6.02
CA GLU A 7 -0.97 -17.70 -6.51
C GLU A 7 -1.74 -17.07 -7.68
N LEU A 8 -1.98 -15.77 -7.61
CA LEU A 8 -2.77 -15.03 -8.59
C LEU A 8 -1.97 -13.82 -9.09
N ASP A 9 -2.17 -13.48 -10.35
CA ASP A 9 -1.33 -12.53 -11.07
C ASP A 9 -1.62 -11.06 -10.74
N SER A 10 -2.73 -10.76 -10.05
CA SER A 10 -3.10 -9.38 -9.73
C SER A 10 -3.91 -9.26 -8.43
N THR A 11 -3.89 -8.08 -7.85
CA THR A 11 -4.70 -7.74 -6.66
C THR A 11 -6.21 -7.88 -6.93
N GLY A 12 -6.66 -7.49 -8.13
CA GLY A 12 -8.06 -7.66 -8.54
C GLY A 12 -8.46 -9.14 -8.63
N ALA A 13 -7.58 -10.01 -9.12
CA ALA A 13 -7.82 -11.46 -9.16
C ALA A 13 -7.89 -12.06 -7.75
N VAL A 14 -7.06 -11.58 -6.82
CA VAL A 14 -7.12 -11.98 -5.40
C VAL A 14 -8.47 -11.61 -4.79
N MET A 15 -8.92 -10.37 -4.96
CA MET A 15 -10.21 -9.90 -4.43
C MET A 15 -11.38 -10.70 -5.00
N ALA A 16 -11.42 -10.88 -6.31
CA ALA A 16 -12.47 -11.67 -6.97
C ALA A 16 -12.50 -13.12 -6.48
N LYS A 17 -11.34 -13.72 -6.25
CA LYS A 17 -11.23 -15.08 -5.74
C LYS A 17 -11.70 -15.20 -4.29
N VAL A 18 -11.35 -14.25 -3.44
CA VAL A 18 -11.84 -14.21 -2.05
C VAL A 18 -13.34 -13.98 -2.00
N ALA A 19 -13.85 -13.02 -2.77
CA ALA A 19 -15.28 -12.71 -2.84
C ALA A 19 -16.14 -13.91 -3.29
N SER A 20 -15.60 -14.72 -4.20
CA SER A 20 -16.31 -15.89 -4.76
C SER A 20 -16.08 -17.20 -4.01
N THR A 21 -15.24 -17.22 -2.98
CA THR A 21 -14.86 -18.45 -2.26
C THR A 21 -15.16 -18.30 -0.77
N PRO A 22 -16.27 -18.86 -0.27
CA PRO A 22 -16.58 -18.82 1.17
C PRO A 22 -15.44 -19.40 2.02
N GLY A 23 -15.06 -18.68 3.08
CA GLY A 23 -13.98 -19.08 3.98
C GLY A 23 -12.57 -18.78 3.45
N ALA A 24 -12.44 -18.16 2.28
CA ALA A 24 -11.14 -17.75 1.76
C ALA A 24 -10.62 -16.49 2.47
N ILE A 25 -9.29 -16.40 2.55
CA ILE A 25 -8.56 -15.22 3.00
C ILE A 25 -7.49 -14.87 1.97
N GLY A 26 -7.26 -13.58 1.74
CA GLY A 26 -6.22 -13.09 0.86
C GLY A 26 -5.60 -11.80 1.39
N TYR A 27 -4.61 -11.29 0.69
CA TYR A 27 -4.02 -9.98 0.99
C TYR A 27 -3.89 -9.15 -0.28
N VAL A 28 -4.18 -7.88 -0.14
CA VAL A 28 -4.09 -6.86 -1.20
C VAL A 28 -3.60 -5.55 -0.61
N SER A 29 -3.18 -4.63 -1.47
CA SER A 29 -2.88 -3.26 -1.04
C SER A 29 -4.15 -2.52 -0.62
N LEU A 30 -4.03 -1.59 0.31
CA LEU A 30 -5.16 -0.82 0.85
C LEU A 30 -5.90 -0.01 -0.23
N ASP A 31 -5.16 0.49 -1.21
CA ASP A 31 -5.67 1.31 -2.31
C ASP A 31 -6.65 0.60 -3.26
N VAL A 32 -6.61 -0.73 -3.29
CA VAL A 32 -7.50 -1.54 -4.14
C VAL A 32 -8.65 -2.19 -3.38
N LEU A 33 -8.68 -2.04 -2.05
CA LEU A 33 -9.72 -2.63 -1.21
C LEU A 33 -11.07 -1.95 -1.44
N ASP A 34 -12.11 -2.75 -1.68
CA ASP A 34 -13.49 -2.29 -1.89
C ASP A 34 -14.50 -3.12 -1.08
N ASP A 35 -15.78 -2.80 -1.24
CA ASP A 35 -16.88 -3.42 -0.48
C ASP A 35 -17.21 -4.88 -0.89
N THR A 36 -16.53 -5.43 -1.89
CA THR A 36 -16.72 -6.83 -2.32
C THR A 36 -16.14 -7.84 -1.34
N VAL A 37 -15.21 -7.40 -0.51
CA VAL A 37 -14.55 -8.20 0.52
C VAL A 37 -14.49 -7.45 1.84
N LYS A 38 -14.32 -8.18 2.93
CA LYS A 38 -14.21 -7.60 4.28
C LYS A 38 -12.75 -7.49 4.70
N ALA A 39 -12.35 -6.30 5.11
CA ALA A 39 -11.05 -6.12 5.76
C ALA A 39 -11.01 -6.79 7.14
N VAL A 40 -9.94 -7.52 7.41
CA VAL A 40 -9.72 -8.21 8.68
C VAL A 40 -8.97 -7.29 9.64
N LYS A 41 -9.43 -7.23 10.88
CA LYS A 41 -8.70 -6.55 11.96
C LYS A 41 -7.51 -7.40 12.39
N LEU A 42 -6.39 -6.76 12.65
CA LEU A 42 -5.21 -7.39 13.24
C LEU A 42 -5.09 -6.95 14.69
N GLU A 43 -5.14 -7.91 15.62
CA GLU A 43 -5.12 -7.63 17.07
C GLU A 43 -6.14 -6.54 17.50
N GLY A 44 -7.29 -6.51 16.84
CA GLY A 44 -8.34 -5.53 17.08
C GLY A 44 -8.21 -4.22 16.33
N ALA A 45 -7.07 -3.95 15.66
CA ALA A 45 -6.86 -2.76 14.86
C ALA A 45 -7.42 -2.91 13.44
N GLU A 46 -8.11 -1.90 12.96
CA GLU A 46 -8.57 -1.81 11.57
C GLU A 46 -7.47 -1.25 10.66
N PRO A 47 -7.48 -1.56 9.35
CA PRO A 47 -6.50 -1.04 8.39
C PRO A 47 -6.81 0.42 8.01
N THR A 48 -6.76 1.31 8.99
CA THR A 48 -6.93 2.75 8.80
C THR A 48 -5.59 3.46 8.71
N GLU A 49 -5.56 4.65 8.09
CA GLU A 49 -4.36 5.48 8.02
C GLU A 49 -3.77 5.74 9.41
N GLU A 50 -4.63 6.06 10.39
CA GLU A 50 -4.22 6.32 11.76
C GLU A 50 -3.54 5.10 12.40
N ASN A 51 -4.15 3.93 12.31
CA ASN A 51 -3.62 2.69 12.88
C ASN A 51 -2.35 2.22 12.18
N ILE A 52 -2.23 2.44 10.88
CA ILE A 52 -1.03 2.11 10.10
C ILE A 52 0.12 3.04 10.49
N LYS A 53 -0.10 4.35 10.56
CA LYS A 53 0.90 5.32 11.01
C LYS A 53 1.33 5.10 12.46
N ALA A 54 0.42 4.73 13.33
CA ALA A 54 0.70 4.43 14.74
C ALA A 54 1.41 3.07 14.94
N GLY A 55 1.47 2.21 13.92
CA GLY A 55 2.03 0.86 14.03
C GLY A 55 1.09 -0.16 14.66
N SER A 56 -0.14 0.20 15.03
CA SER A 56 -1.14 -0.71 15.58
C SER A 56 -1.61 -1.74 14.56
N TYR A 57 -1.72 -1.35 13.31
CA TYR A 57 -1.90 -2.26 12.18
C TYR A 57 -0.54 -2.55 11.55
N PHE A 58 0.10 -3.62 12.01
CA PHE A 58 1.51 -3.90 11.70
C PHE A 58 1.76 -4.52 10.32
N LEU A 59 0.74 -5.04 9.65
CA LEU A 59 0.87 -5.61 8.30
C LEU A 59 0.83 -4.47 7.26
N SER A 60 1.90 -3.71 7.20
CA SER A 60 2.06 -2.60 6.26
C SER A 60 3.43 -2.67 5.58
N ARG A 61 3.50 -2.13 4.39
CA ARG A 61 4.73 -2.09 3.60
C ARG A 61 4.88 -0.74 2.92
N PRO A 62 6.04 -0.07 3.05
CA PRO A 62 6.29 1.17 2.34
C PRO A 62 6.49 0.94 0.83
N PHE A 63 6.08 1.89 0.02
CA PHE A 63 6.60 2.05 -1.32
C PHE A 63 7.96 2.72 -1.25
N VAL A 64 8.95 2.10 -1.86
CA VAL A 64 10.34 2.55 -1.78
C VAL A 64 10.79 3.06 -3.14
N MET A 65 11.34 4.27 -3.15
CA MET A 65 12.08 4.80 -4.30
C MET A 65 13.57 4.58 -4.08
N ALA A 66 14.28 4.19 -5.12
CA ALA A 66 15.71 3.93 -5.05
C ALA A 66 16.47 4.73 -6.10
N THR A 67 17.61 5.27 -5.70
CA THR A 67 18.56 5.93 -6.59
C THR A 67 19.92 5.25 -6.48
N LYS A 68 20.75 5.43 -7.50
CA LYS A 68 22.14 4.98 -7.43
C LYS A 68 22.95 6.05 -6.69
N GLY A 69 23.24 5.80 -5.44
CA GLY A 69 23.88 6.76 -4.54
C GLY A 69 22.90 7.72 -3.87
N ASP A 70 23.41 8.73 -3.20
CA ASP A 70 22.61 9.73 -2.48
C ASP A 70 21.80 10.61 -3.44
N ILE A 71 20.65 11.08 -2.97
CA ILE A 71 19.79 11.98 -3.74
C ILE A 71 20.48 13.29 -4.10
N SER A 72 21.37 13.78 -3.26
CA SER A 72 22.17 14.97 -3.50
C SER A 72 23.14 14.83 -4.69
N GLU A 73 23.50 13.60 -5.03
CA GLU A 73 24.40 13.26 -6.14
C GLU A 73 23.68 13.08 -7.48
N GLN A 74 22.34 13.09 -7.46
CA GLN A 74 21.53 12.90 -8.67
C GLN A 74 21.45 14.18 -9.50
N ASN A 75 21.04 14.05 -10.76
CA ASN A 75 20.81 15.22 -11.63
C ASN A 75 19.60 16.04 -11.16
N ASP A 76 19.48 17.26 -11.69
CA ASP A 76 18.44 18.20 -11.26
C ASP A 76 17.01 17.69 -11.52
N LEU A 77 16.82 16.91 -12.59
CA LEU A 77 15.52 16.35 -12.93
C LEU A 77 15.06 15.31 -11.90
N VAL A 78 15.96 14.43 -11.46
CA VAL A 78 15.69 13.44 -10.44
C VAL A 78 15.40 14.10 -9.08
N LYS A 79 16.19 15.11 -8.71
CA LYS A 79 15.96 15.90 -7.48
C LYS A 79 14.60 16.59 -7.52
N ALA A 80 14.24 17.21 -8.65
CA ALA A 80 12.94 17.86 -8.82
C ALA A 80 11.77 16.88 -8.68
N LEU A 81 11.89 15.66 -9.21
CA LEU A 81 10.87 14.62 -9.03
C LEU A 81 10.70 14.23 -7.58
N PHE A 82 11.78 14.02 -6.84
CA PHE A 82 11.72 13.71 -5.40
C PHE A 82 11.10 14.87 -4.61
N ASP A 83 11.51 16.10 -4.86
CA ASP A 83 10.96 17.29 -4.21
C ASP A 83 9.47 17.45 -4.48
N TYR A 84 9.01 17.17 -5.68
CA TYR A 84 7.60 17.20 -6.04
C TYR A 84 6.80 16.11 -5.32
N ILE A 85 7.30 14.88 -5.27
CA ILE A 85 6.61 13.77 -4.57
C ILE A 85 6.41 14.09 -3.08
N TYR A 86 7.37 14.75 -2.45
CA TYR A 86 7.30 15.16 -1.04
C TYR A 86 6.67 16.55 -0.82
N SER A 87 6.22 17.22 -1.88
CA SER A 87 5.45 18.46 -1.76
C SER A 87 4.02 18.20 -1.30
N ASP A 88 3.32 19.26 -0.89
CA ASP A 88 1.89 19.16 -0.51
C ASP A 88 1.04 18.65 -1.68
N GLU A 89 1.31 19.12 -2.89
CA GLU A 89 0.63 18.67 -4.12
C GLU A 89 0.91 17.17 -4.39
N GLY A 90 2.15 16.72 -4.24
CA GLY A 90 2.51 15.31 -4.36
C GLY A 90 1.81 14.44 -3.31
N ALA A 91 1.75 14.90 -2.07
CA ALA A 91 1.03 14.22 -0.99
C ALA A 91 -0.47 14.08 -1.28
N GLU A 92 -1.11 15.11 -1.85
CA GLU A 92 -2.52 15.05 -2.26
C GLU A 92 -2.74 14.00 -3.36
N ILE A 93 -1.84 13.92 -4.35
CA ILE A 93 -1.91 12.90 -5.39
C ILE A 93 -1.78 11.50 -4.79
N VAL A 94 -0.82 11.29 -3.89
CA VAL A 94 -0.63 10.00 -3.20
C VAL A 94 -1.90 9.59 -2.45
N LYS A 95 -2.52 10.51 -1.72
CA LYS A 95 -3.80 10.27 -1.03
C LYS A 95 -4.96 10.00 -1.99
N SER A 96 -5.00 10.68 -3.12
CA SER A 96 -6.08 10.53 -4.11
C SER A 96 -6.16 9.13 -4.72
N VAL A 97 -5.06 8.41 -4.75
CA VAL A 97 -4.99 7.01 -5.21
C VAL A 97 -5.12 5.98 -4.09
N GLY A 98 -5.50 6.42 -2.88
CA GLY A 98 -5.76 5.54 -1.73
C GLY A 98 -4.52 5.13 -0.95
N LEU A 99 -3.38 5.74 -1.21
CA LEU A 99 -2.14 5.49 -0.48
C LEU A 99 -1.98 6.46 0.70
N ILE A 100 -1.12 6.10 1.64
CA ILE A 100 -0.80 6.91 2.81
C ILE A 100 0.46 7.71 2.52
N ALA A 101 0.35 9.04 2.50
CA ALA A 101 1.51 9.91 2.37
C ALA A 101 2.36 9.86 3.64
N VAL A 102 3.67 9.83 3.47
CA VAL A 102 4.63 9.92 4.57
C VAL A 102 5.19 11.33 4.64
N ASP A 103 5.51 11.76 5.85
CA ASP A 103 6.18 13.03 6.07
C ASP A 103 7.65 12.93 5.68
N LYS A 104 8.19 14.04 5.26
CA LYS A 104 9.58 14.15 4.80
C LYS A 104 10.57 14.01 5.95
#